data_35113091986e495b850af2dbf93b2f5d
#
_entry.id   35113091986e495b850af2dbf93b2f5d
#
_cell.length_a   1.000
_cell.length_b   1.000
_cell.length_c   1.000
_cell.angle_alpha   90.00
_cell.angle_beta   90.00
_cell.angle_gamma   90.00
#
_symmetry.space_group_name_H-M   'P 1'
#
loop_
_entity.id
_entity.type
_entity.pdbx_description
1 polymer ?
#
loop_
_entity_poly.entity_id
_entity_poly.type
_entity_poly.pdbx_seq_one_letter_code
_entity_poly.pdbx_strand_id
1 'polypeptide(L)'
;LPTNVFQYMINKQKLQSVINKYYLNVNEAVKWVIEDNTLQIDFMSPTKDIIGKLTCSNFDIEDSTLAIYDTKKLNSLVSICNGDLLLELEKTNKIFTKLKISDLNFNLTYALSDALLIGKVGTVNMPDFVVKLNLTTEDIENLIKAKSALSQVDNMLVTTTTNLDGENVCEFIFGDESGHNNKITYQIMGDITEQSLKIPFNSDTFKTILHANKDMEEGTLNISTMGLIEMKFKTESISSEYFMVRKAETDF
;
A
#
# COMPACT_ATOMS: atom_id res chain seq x y z
N LEU A 1 14.01 -36.03 -18.48
CA LEU A 1 14.85 -35.36 -17.47
C LEU A 1 13.91 -34.93 -16.35
N PRO A 2 14.18 -35.26 -15.08
CA PRO A 2 13.33 -34.77 -13.98
C PRO A 2 13.47 -33.25 -13.95
N THR A 3 12.40 -32.54 -14.17
CA THR A 3 12.25 -31.13 -13.84
C THR A 3 12.42 -31.03 -12.34
N ASN A 4 13.49 -30.41 -11.86
CA ASN A 4 13.61 -30.01 -10.46
C ASN A 4 12.48 -29.01 -10.21
N VAL A 5 11.39 -29.50 -9.62
CA VAL A 5 10.30 -28.67 -9.15
C VAL A 5 10.72 -28.20 -7.77
N PHE A 6 11.15 -26.97 -7.67
CA PHE A 6 11.40 -26.35 -6.37
C PHE A 6 10.06 -25.98 -5.74
N GLN A 7 9.84 -26.47 -4.54
CA GLN A 7 8.62 -26.23 -3.76
C GLN A 7 8.96 -25.31 -2.60
N TYR A 8 8.18 -24.25 -2.47
CA TYR A 8 8.35 -23.22 -1.43
C TYR A 8 7.12 -23.14 -0.56
N MET A 9 7.31 -23.09 0.73
CA MET A 9 6.21 -22.99 1.68
C MET A 9 6.09 -21.54 2.18
N ILE A 10 4.88 -20.99 2.10
CA ILE A 10 4.57 -19.64 2.60
C ILE A 10 3.25 -19.65 3.36
N ASN A 11 3.19 -18.92 4.47
CA ASN A 11 1.92 -18.71 5.17
C ASN A 11 0.97 -17.85 4.31
N LYS A 12 -0.29 -18.29 4.19
CA LYS A 12 -1.32 -17.58 3.43
C LYS A 12 -1.48 -16.12 3.87
N GLN A 13 -1.52 -15.86 5.17
CA GLN A 13 -1.72 -14.51 5.69
C GLN A 13 -0.58 -13.58 5.27
N LYS A 14 0.67 -14.06 5.29
CA LYS A 14 1.83 -13.31 4.81
C LYS A 14 1.69 -12.99 3.33
N LEU A 15 1.34 -13.96 2.49
CA LEU A 15 1.15 -13.77 1.05
C LEU A 15 0.01 -12.78 0.76
N GLN A 16 -1.12 -12.90 1.46
CA GLN A 16 -2.23 -11.96 1.32
C GLN A 16 -1.87 -10.54 1.80
N SER A 17 -1.12 -10.42 2.89
CA SER A 17 -0.63 -9.11 3.36
C SER A 17 0.25 -8.44 2.31
N VAL A 18 1.19 -9.18 1.70
CA VAL A 18 2.00 -8.69 0.58
C VAL A 18 1.11 -8.20 -0.56
N ILE A 19 0.17 -9.03 -1.02
CA ILE A 19 -0.72 -8.69 -2.14
C ILE A 19 -1.56 -7.44 -1.83
N ASN A 20 -2.19 -7.38 -0.66
CA ASN A 20 -3.07 -6.27 -0.29
C ASN A 20 -2.32 -4.94 -0.21
N LYS A 21 -1.06 -4.95 0.29
CA LYS A 21 -0.25 -3.75 0.47
C LYS A 21 0.15 -3.08 -0.85
N TYR A 22 0.35 -3.83 -1.93
CA TYR A 22 0.63 -3.21 -3.23
C TYR A 22 -0.61 -3.08 -4.12
N TYR A 23 -1.55 -4.03 -4.03
CA TYR A 23 -2.73 -4.06 -4.91
C TYR A 23 -3.61 -2.83 -4.73
N LEU A 24 -3.95 -2.48 -3.49
CA LEU A 24 -4.80 -1.33 -3.12
C LEU A 24 -6.09 -1.24 -3.97
N ASN A 25 -6.57 -2.37 -4.49
CA ASN A 25 -7.72 -2.52 -5.41
C ASN A 25 -7.57 -1.83 -6.79
N VAL A 26 -6.38 -1.35 -7.14
CA VAL A 26 -6.13 -0.60 -8.39
C VAL A 26 -4.87 -1.03 -9.13
N ASN A 27 -3.87 -1.57 -8.46
CA ASN A 27 -2.56 -1.91 -9.06
C ASN A 27 -2.57 -3.36 -9.57
N GLU A 28 -3.10 -3.57 -10.79
CA GLU A 28 -3.29 -4.90 -11.35
C GLU A 28 -1.99 -5.55 -11.83
N ALA A 29 -1.10 -4.74 -12.44
CA ALA A 29 0.10 -5.26 -13.08
C ALA A 29 1.37 -4.81 -12.36
N VAL A 30 2.11 -5.76 -11.79
CA VAL A 30 3.36 -5.52 -11.06
C VAL A 30 4.40 -6.60 -11.35
N LYS A 31 5.68 -6.28 -11.11
CA LYS A 31 6.77 -7.26 -11.09
C LYS A 31 7.08 -7.63 -9.66
N TRP A 32 7.11 -8.93 -9.39
CA TRP A 32 7.71 -9.46 -8.18
C TRP A 32 9.16 -9.77 -8.49
N VAL A 33 10.08 -8.98 -7.97
CA VAL A 33 11.52 -9.21 -8.09
C VAL A 33 11.99 -9.88 -6.81
N ILE A 34 12.49 -11.10 -6.94
CA ILE A 34 12.94 -11.92 -5.82
C ILE A 34 14.43 -12.12 -5.97
N GLU A 35 15.20 -11.65 -5.00
CA GLU A 35 16.65 -11.75 -4.92
C GLU A 35 17.05 -11.96 -3.45
N ASP A 36 17.95 -12.89 -3.18
CA ASP A 36 18.48 -13.18 -1.85
C ASP A 36 17.39 -13.32 -0.78
N ASN A 37 16.37 -14.15 -1.04
CA ASN A 37 15.20 -14.37 -0.15
C ASN A 37 14.41 -13.11 0.19
N THR A 38 14.49 -12.09 -0.65
CA THR A 38 13.77 -10.83 -0.49
C THR A 38 12.92 -10.56 -1.72
N LEU A 39 11.62 -10.38 -1.50
CA LEU A 39 10.69 -9.93 -2.53
C LEU A 39 10.65 -8.40 -2.53
N GLN A 40 10.79 -7.80 -3.69
CA GLN A 40 10.62 -6.37 -3.91
C GLN A 40 9.55 -6.14 -4.99
N ILE A 41 8.64 -5.19 -4.73
CA ILE A 41 7.57 -4.81 -5.64
C ILE A 41 7.51 -3.29 -5.68
N ASP A 42 7.76 -2.71 -6.85
CA ASP A 42 7.49 -1.31 -7.12
C ASP A 42 6.16 -1.20 -7.89
N PHE A 43 5.32 -0.25 -7.54
CA PHE A 43 4.00 -0.09 -8.15
C PHE A 43 3.60 1.38 -8.30
N MET A 44 2.73 1.64 -9.26
CA MET A 44 2.16 2.95 -9.51
C MET A 44 0.70 2.76 -9.94
N SER A 45 -0.21 3.54 -9.36
CA SER A 45 -1.63 3.53 -9.77
C SER A 45 -1.79 3.95 -11.23
N PRO A 46 -2.84 3.46 -11.92
CA PRO A 46 -3.13 3.88 -13.29
C PRO A 46 -3.33 5.39 -13.43
N THR A 47 -3.87 6.04 -12.41
CA THR A 47 -4.08 7.50 -12.31
C THR A 47 -2.81 8.26 -11.93
N LYS A 48 -1.74 7.56 -11.56
CA LYS A 48 -0.45 8.12 -11.11
C LYS A 48 -0.54 9.00 -9.86
N ASP A 49 -1.58 8.84 -9.08
CA ASP A 49 -1.80 9.52 -7.80
C ASP A 49 -1.17 8.79 -6.61
N ILE A 50 -0.77 7.52 -6.83
CA ILE A 50 -0.01 6.72 -5.87
C ILE A 50 1.21 6.11 -6.57
N ILE A 51 2.36 6.23 -5.94
CA ILE A 51 3.55 5.43 -6.24
C ILE A 51 3.94 4.74 -4.94
N GLY A 52 4.36 3.49 -5.02
CA GLY A 52 4.77 2.77 -3.82
C GLY A 52 5.83 1.71 -4.08
N LYS A 53 6.41 1.29 -2.97
CA LYS A 53 7.40 0.22 -2.91
C LYS A 53 7.08 -0.68 -1.74
N LEU A 54 7.18 -1.99 -1.97
CA LEU A 54 7.06 -3.00 -0.94
C LEU A 54 8.30 -3.88 -0.94
N THR A 55 8.80 -4.20 0.25
CA THR A 55 9.88 -5.18 0.45
C THR A 55 9.41 -6.20 1.47
N CYS A 56 9.56 -7.49 1.16
CA CYS A 56 9.25 -8.59 2.08
C CYS A 56 10.48 -9.47 2.24
N SER A 57 11.04 -9.53 3.45
CA SER A 57 12.14 -10.42 3.80
C SER A 57 11.65 -11.83 4.13
N ASN A 58 12.59 -12.80 4.15
CA ASN A 58 12.27 -14.21 4.37
C ASN A 58 11.19 -14.72 3.40
N PHE A 59 11.39 -14.38 2.12
CA PHE A 59 10.54 -14.82 1.02
C PHE A 59 11.29 -15.91 0.24
N ASP A 60 11.27 -17.12 0.78
CA ASP A 60 12.11 -18.26 0.36
C ASP A 60 11.64 -18.85 -0.99
N ILE A 61 11.69 -18.06 -2.04
CA ILE A 61 11.44 -18.48 -3.42
C ILE A 61 12.74 -18.23 -4.22
N GLU A 62 13.03 -19.07 -5.21
CA GLU A 62 14.23 -18.90 -6.05
C GLU A 62 14.29 -17.49 -6.67
N ASP A 63 15.49 -16.97 -6.83
CA ASP A 63 15.75 -15.68 -7.48
C ASP A 63 15.06 -15.62 -8.84
N SER A 64 14.17 -14.67 -8.99
CA SER A 64 13.26 -14.63 -10.13
C SER A 64 12.62 -13.26 -10.31
N THR A 65 12.16 -13.00 -11.53
CA THR A 65 11.23 -11.90 -11.82
C THR A 65 9.93 -12.49 -12.34
N LEU A 66 8.86 -12.34 -11.55
CA LEU A 66 7.53 -12.83 -11.88
C LEU A 66 6.64 -11.66 -12.31
N ALA A 67 6.03 -11.77 -13.48
CA ALA A 67 5.12 -10.75 -13.99
C ALA A 67 3.68 -11.09 -13.60
N ILE A 68 3.15 -10.43 -12.60
CA ILE A 68 1.77 -10.50 -12.16
C ILE A 68 0.99 -9.45 -12.96
N TYR A 69 0.10 -9.86 -13.86
CA TYR A 69 -0.65 -8.95 -14.73
C TYR A 69 -2.08 -8.71 -14.26
N ASP A 70 -2.66 -9.65 -13.51
CA ASP A 70 -4.02 -9.59 -12.96
C ASP A 70 -3.97 -9.93 -11.46
N THR A 71 -3.60 -8.93 -10.66
CA THR A 71 -3.49 -9.09 -9.21
C THR A 71 -4.83 -9.42 -8.56
N LYS A 72 -5.94 -8.89 -9.07
CA LYS A 72 -7.28 -9.22 -8.59
C LYS A 72 -7.55 -10.72 -8.66
N LYS A 73 -7.22 -11.32 -9.79
CA LYS A 73 -7.37 -12.76 -9.99
C LYS A 73 -6.45 -13.57 -9.08
N LEU A 74 -5.18 -13.17 -8.96
CA LEU A 74 -4.24 -13.81 -8.03
C LEU A 74 -4.77 -13.75 -6.60
N ASN A 75 -5.22 -12.59 -6.14
CA ASN A 75 -5.78 -12.40 -4.80
C ASN A 75 -7.03 -13.29 -4.58
N SER A 76 -7.91 -13.38 -5.58
CA SER A 76 -9.09 -14.24 -5.53
C SER A 76 -8.71 -15.72 -5.41
N LEU A 77 -7.70 -16.18 -6.15
CA LEU A 77 -7.20 -17.56 -6.06
C LEU A 77 -6.59 -17.84 -4.67
N VAL A 78 -5.74 -16.96 -4.16
CA VAL A 78 -5.14 -17.11 -2.84
C VAL A 78 -6.20 -17.07 -1.73
N SER A 79 -7.27 -16.32 -1.91
CA SER A 79 -8.32 -16.15 -0.90
C SER A 79 -9.05 -17.44 -0.53
N ILE A 80 -9.23 -18.36 -1.49
CA ILE A 80 -9.93 -19.63 -1.25
C ILE A 80 -9.08 -20.70 -0.56
N CYS A 81 -7.76 -20.56 -0.56
CA CYS A 81 -6.83 -21.45 0.13
C CYS A 81 -6.87 -21.25 1.65
N ASN A 82 -6.30 -22.21 2.40
CA ASN A 82 -6.21 -22.16 3.85
C ASN A 82 -4.83 -22.59 4.35
N GLY A 83 -4.40 -22.03 5.48
CA GLY A 83 -3.16 -22.41 6.17
C GLY A 83 -1.89 -22.06 5.39
N ASP A 84 -0.92 -22.95 5.41
CA ASP A 84 0.32 -22.78 4.68
C ASP A 84 0.13 -23.23 3.23
N LEU A 85 0.72 -22.47 2.33
CA LEU A 85 0.63 -22.66 0.89
C LEU A 85 1.95 -23.20 0.35
N LEU A 86 1.85 -24.18 -0.52
CA LEU A 86 2.97 -24.64 -1.32
C LEU A 86 2.98 -23.89 -2.64
N LEU A 87 4.07 -23.21 -2.94
CA LEU A 87 4.27 -22.50 -4.20
C LEU A 87 5.24 -23.27 -5.08
N GLU A 88 4.93 -23.39 -6.36
CA GLU A 88 5.80 -23.97 -7.38
C GLU A 88 5.87 -23.04 -8.60
N LEU A 89 7.07 -22.83 -9.13
CA LEU A 89 7.29 -22.06 -10.34
C LEU A 89 7.52 -22.98 -11.53
N GLU A 90 6.77 -22.78 -12.60
CA GLU A 90 6.93 -23.50 -13.86
C GLU A 90 7.61 -22.60 -14.90
N LYS A 91 8.66 -23.14 -15.53
CA LYS A 91 9.44 -22.46 -16.57
C LYS A 91 9.18 -23.08 -17.93
N THR A 92 9.07 -22.24 -18.95
CA THR A 92 9.14 -22.64 -20.35
C THR A 92 10.23 -21.83 -21.02
N ASN A 93 11.21 -22.50 -21.61
CA ASN A 93 12.36 -21.84 -22.25
C ASN A 93 13.09 -20.81 -21.34
N LYS A 94 13.29 -21.18 -20.05
CA LYS A 94 13.91 -20.35 -19.00
C LYS A 94 13.07 -19.15 -18.54
N ILE A 95 11.84 -18.97 -19.03
CA ILE A 95 10.91 -17.92 -18.61
C ILE A 95 9.90 -18.54 -17.65
N PHE A 96 9.61 -17.87 -16.55
CA PHE A 96 8.54 -18.28 -15.64
C PHE A 96 7.20 -18.01 -16.29
N THR A 97 6.40 -19.06 -16.43
CA THR A 97 5.10 -19.00 -17.14
C THR A 97 3.92 -19.25 -16.23
N LYS A 98 4.14 -19.94 -15.11
CA LYS A 98 3.05 -20.23 -14.16
C LYS A 98 3.55 -20.20 -12.72
N LEU A 99 2.70 -19.73 -11.85
CA LEU A 99 2.77 -19.87 -10.39
C LEU A 99 1.67 -20.84 -9.98
N LYS A 100 2.07 -22.01 -9.48
CA LYS A 100 1.15 -22.99 -8.89
C LYS A 100 1.08 -22.73 -7.39
N ILE A 101 -0.13 -22.77 -6.85
CA ILE A 101 -0.42 -22.51 -5.45
C ILE A 101 -1.30 -23.65 -4.96
N SER A 102 -0.87 -24.37 -3.94
CA SER A 102 -1.67 -25.45 -3.39
C SER A 102 -1.70 -25.44 -1.86
N ASP A 103 -2.80 -25.91 -1.32
CA ASP A 103 -2.97 -26.27 0.08
C ASP A 103 -3.44 -27.74 0.17
N LEU A 104 -4.00 -28.13 1.30
CA LEU A 104 -4.50 -29.50 1.49
C LEU A 104 -5.69 -29.87 0.57
N ASN A 105 -6.45 -28.87 0.09
CA ASN A 105 -7.71 -29.08 -0.63
C ASN A 105 -7.68 -28.52 -2.06
N PHE A 106 -6.90 -27.48 -2.30
CA PHE A 106 -6.86 -26.77 -3.57
C PHE A 106 -5.51 -26.91 -4.26
N ASN A 107 -5.57 -27.02 -5.58
CA ASN A 107 -4.40 -26.95 -6.46
C ASN A 107 -4.73 -25.96 -7.58
N LEU A 108 -4.13 -24.79 -7.51
CA LEU A 108 -4.43 -23.65 -8.35
C LEU A 108 -3.25 -23.35 -9.27
N THR A 109 -3.54 -22.82 -10.44
CA THR A 109 -2.55 -22.37 -11.40
C THR A 109 -2.84 -20.92 -11.80
N TYR A 110 -1.87 -20.05 -11.55
CA TYR A 110 -1.90 -18.66 -12.01
C TYR A 110 -0.93 -18.51 -13.19
N ALA A 111 -1.43 -18.04 -14.34
CA ALA A 111 -0.59 -17.76 -15.51
C ALA A 111 0.19 -16.46 -15.30
N LEU A 112 1.50 -16.52 -15.42
CA LEU A 112 2.40 -15.35 -15.40
C LEU A 112 2.45 -14.73 -16.79
N SER A 113 2.66 -13.43 -16.85
CA SER A 113 2.81 -12.67 -18.09
C SER A 113 4.29 -12.47 -18.44
N ASP A 114 4.55 -11.86 -19.59
CA ASP A 114 5.90 -11.40 -19.92
C ASP A 114 6.23 -10.13 -19.12
N ALA A 115 7.38 -10.14 -18.44
CA ALA A 115 7.84 -9.00 -17.65
C ALA A 115 8.07 -7.73 -18.48
N LEU A 116 8.25 -7.84 -19.79
CA LEU A 116 8.37 -6.71 -20.71
C LEU A 116 7.07 -5.93 -20.88
N LEU A 117 5.91 -6.57 -20.62
CA LEU A 117 4.59 -5.94 -20.72
C LEU A 117 4.28 -5.04 -19.52
N ILE A 118 5.01 -5.18 -18.41
CA ILE A 118 4.83 -4.35 -17.23
C ILE A 118 5.82 -3.19 -17.27
N GLY A 119 5.27 -1.98 -17.30
CA GLY A 119 6.04 -0.74 -17.35
C GLY A 119 6.96 -0.55 -16.12
N LYS A 120 7.94 0.33 -16.28
CA LYS A 120 8.76 0.77 -15.14
C LYS A 120 7.99 1.77 -14.31
N VAL A 121 8.11 1.64 -12.99
CA VAL A 121 7.62 2.64 -12.05
C VAL A 121 8.56 3.84 -12.06
N GLY A 122 8.00 5.05 -12.09
CA GLY A 122 8.78 6.29 -11.99
C GLY A 122 9.38 6.49 -10.61
N THR A 123 10.37 7.37 -10.53
CA THR A 123 10.95 7.80 -9.26
C THR A 123 10.25 9.06 -8.76
N VAL A 124 10.07 9.17 -7.45
CA VAL A 124 9.56 10.38 -6.80
C VAL A 124 10.72 11.29 -6.44
N ASN A 125 10.67 12.54 -6.88
CA ASN A 125 11.57 13.56 -6.37
C ASN A 125 11.11 13.95 -4.96
N MET A 126 11.94 13.67 -3.96
CA MET A 126 11.62 13.91 -2.56
C MET A 126 11.66 15.40 -2.24
N PRO A 127 10.53 16.03 -1.87
CA PRO A 127 10.51 17.40 -1.37
C PRO A 127 10.89 17.42 0.12
N ASP A 128 11.09 18.62 0.65
CA ASP A 128 11.18 18.81 2.10
C ASP A 128 9.80 18.55 2.75
N PHE A 129 9.79 17.80 3.84
CA PHE A 129 8.59 17.53 4.62
C PHE A 129 8.50 18.49 5.82
N VAL A 130 7.37 19.18 5.89
CA VAL A 130 7.08 20.18 6.93
C VAL A 130 6.19 19.64 8.05
N VAL A 131 5.60 18.47 7.85
CA VAL A 131 4.87 17.70 8.85
C VAL A 131 5.47 16.31 8.91
N LYS A 132 5.82 15.84 10.12
CA LYS A 132 6.32 14.49 10.37
C LYS A 132 5.59 13.90 11.56
N LEU A 133 4.83 12.84 11.31
CA LEU A 133 4.00 12.17 12.30
C LEU A 133 4.48 10.72 12.49
N ASN A 134 4.49 10.28 13.74
CA ASN A 134 4.53 8.86 14.06
C ASN A 134 3.10 8.37 14.25
N LEU A 135 2.72 7.34 13.52
CA LEU A 135 1.38 6.78 13.58
C LEU A 135 1.36 5.59 14.54
N THR A 136 0.42 5.60 15.45
CA THR A 136 0.08 4.44 16.28
C THR A 136 -0.96 3.57 15.58
N THR A 137 -1.13 2.32 16.02
CA THR A 137 -2.22 1.45 15.56
C THR A 137 -3.59 2.10 15.82
N GLU A 138 -3.73 2.79 16.95
CA GLU A 138 -4.95 3.52 17.29
C GLU A 138 -5.23 4.68 16.33
N ASP A 139 -4.22 5.44 15.91
CA ASP A 139 -4.36 6.50 14.91
C ASP A 139 -4.89 5.94 13.59
N ILE A 140 -4.31 4.83 13.12
CA ILE A 140 -4.76 4.17 11.89
C ILE A 140 -6.22 3.72 12.01
N GLU A 141 -6.58 3.07 13.10
CA GLU A 141 -7.95 2.62 13.32
C GLU A 141 -8.94 3.78 13.36
N ASN A 142 -8.59 4.87 14.04
CA ASN A 142 -9.44 6.03 14.18
C ASN A 142 -9.61 6.80 12.87
N LEU A 143 -8.55 6.96 12.08
CA LEU A 143 -8.62 7.54 10.74
C LEU A 143 -9.49 6.70 9.78
N ILE A 144 -9.37 5.36 9.84
CA ILE A 144 -10.24 4.45 9.07
C ILE A 144 -11.69 4.58 9.52
N LYS A 145 -11.97 4.64 10.83
CA LYS A 145 -13.32 4.82 11.39
C LYS A 145 -13.91 6.17 10.98
N ALA A 146 -13.12 7.25 11.06
CA ALA A 146 -13.57 8.60 10.69
C ALA A 146 -14.01 8.65 9.21
N LYS A 147 -13.19 8.16 8.28
CA LYS A 147 -13.56 8.07 6.87
C LYS A 147 -14.76 7.14 6.63
N SER A 148 -14.86 6.05 7.38
CA SER A 148 -15.97 5.09 7.23
C SER A 148 -17.31 5.66 7.68
N ALA A 149 -17.32 6.52 8.69
CA ALA A 149 -18.52 7.20 9.17
C ALA A 149 -19.08 8.23 8.16
N LEU A 150 -18.19 8.78 7.30
CA LEU A 150 -18.54 9.67 6.19
C LEU A 150 -18.16 9.02 4.86
N SER A 151 -18.71 7.85 4.58
CA SER A 151 -18.31 7.00 3.43
C SER A 151 -18.48 7.70 2.08
N GLN A 152 -19.46 8.61 1.95
CA GLN A 152 -19.76 9.36 0.71
C GLN A 152 -18.78 10.50 0.42
N VAL A 153 -17.91 10.86 1.40
CA VAL A 153 -16.96 11.97 1.23
C VAL A 153 -15.67 11.42 0.60
N ASP A 154 -15.31 11.89 -0.57
CA ASP A 154 -14.10 11.48 -1.30
C ASP A 154 -12.89 12.39 -1.05
N ASN A 155 -13.10 13.50 -0.33
CA ASN A 155 -12.07 14.46 0.04
C ASN A 155 -11.71 14.38 1.52
N MET A 156 -10.44 14.46 1.81
CA MET A 156 -9.87 14.71 3.13
C MET A 156 -9.00 15.97 3.04
N LEU A 157 -9.26 16.93 3.92
CA LEU A 157 -8.40 18.09 4.05
C LEU A 157 -7.40 17.85 5.16
N VAL A 158 -6.13 18.08 4.88
CA VAL A 158 -5.07 18.08 5.89
C VAL A 158 -4.70 19.52 6.21
N THR A 159 -4.74 19.88 7.50
CA THR A 159 -4.37 21.19 7.99
C THR A 159 -3.39 21.10 9.15
N THR A 160 -2.66 22.17 9.40
CA THR A 160 -1.80 22.31 10.58
C THR A 160 -2.26 23.49 11.41
N THR A 161 -2.36 23.29 12.71
CA THR A 161 -2.80 24.32 13.67
C THR A 161 -2.16 24.14 15.03
N THR A 162 -2.46 25.03 15.96
CA THR A 162 -2.08 24.89 17.36
C THR A 162 -3.31 24.56 18.17
N ASN A 163 -3.27 23.51 18.98
CA ASN A 163 -4.36 23.12 19.87
C ASN A 163 -4.51 24.08 21.06
N LEU A 164 -5.50 23.85 21.92
CA LEU A 164 -5.77 24.71 23.11
C LEU A 164 -4.63 24.71 24.13
N ASP A 165 -3.79 23.68 24.13
CA ASP A 165 -2.65 23.53 25.02
C ASP A 165 -1.37 24.16 24.45
N GLY A 166 -1.47 24.76 23.26
CA GLY A 166 -0.35 25.42 22.57
C GLY A 166 0.56 24.48 21.80
N GLU A 167 0.15 23.24 21.58
CA GLU A 167 0.91 22.23 20.82
C GLU A 167 0.55 22.25 19.35
N ASN A 168 1.54 22.04 18.49
CA ASN A 168 1.34 21.91 17.04
C ASN A 168 0.71 20.56 16.71
N VAL A 169 -0.42 20.58 15.99
CA VAL A 169 -1.17 19.39 15.59
C VAL A 169 -1.43 19.41 14.09
N CYS A 170 -1.42 18.23 13.50
CA CYS A 170 -1.92 17.98 12.17
C CYS A 170 -3.35 17.47 12.26
N GLU A 171 -4.26 18.12 11.56
CA GLU A 171 -5.68 17.77 11.52
C GLU A 171 -6.01 17.07 10.21
N PHE A 172 -6.70 15.95 10.30
CA PHE A 172 -7.31 15.22 9.20
C PHE A 172 -8.82 15.48 9.24
N ILE A 173 -9.32 16.23 8.27
CA ILE A 173 -10.71 16.69 8.23
C ILE A 173 -11.45 15.95 7.13
N PHE A 174 -12.49 15.23 7.49
CA PHE A 174 -13.41 14.55 6.57
C PHE A 174 -14.74 15.29 6.59
N GLY A 175 -15.30 15.58 5.42
CA GLY A 175 -16.58 16.28 5.28
C GLY A 175 -16.44 17.76 4.95
N ASP A 176 -17.53 18.51 5.15
CA ASP A 176 -17.65 19.87 4.70
C ASP A 176 -17.09 20.87 5.71
N GLU A 177 -16.17 21.71 5.25
CA GLU A 177 -15.65 22.84 6.04
C GLU A 177 -16.63 24.01 6.13
N SER A 178 -17.59 24.12 5.20
CA SER A 178 -18.54 25.24 5.17
C SER A 178 -19.49 25.25 6.38
N GLY A 179 -19.54 24.15 7.15
CA GLY A 179 -20.37 24.01 8.33
C GLY A 179 -21.84 23.68 8.05
N HIS A 180 -22.21 23.44 6.80
CA HIS A 180 -23.57 23.07 6.41
C HIS A 180 -23.83 21.55 6.44
N ASN A 181 -22.77 20.74 6.46
CA ASN A 181 -22.83 19.28 6.46
C ASN A 181 -22.01 18.68 7.61
N ASN A 182 -22.08 17.35 7.74
CA ASN A 182 -21.33 16.62 8.76
C ASN A 182 -19.81 16.72 8.51
N LYS A 183 -19.06 16.89 9.58
CA LYS A 183 -17.61 16.99 9.58
C LYS A 183 -17.02 16.17 10.72
N ILE A 184 -15.91 15.48 10.45
CA ILE A 184 -15.09 14.79 11.46
C ILE A 184 -13.68 15.32 11.34
N THR A 185 -13.09 15.70 12.48
CA THR A 185 -11.69 16.11 12.59
C THR A 185 -10.97 15.16 13.52
N TYR A 186 -9.84 14.62 13.07
CA TYR A 186 -8.91 13.81 13.88
C TYR A 186 -7.56 14.52 13.94
N GLN A 187 -6.99 14.65 15.12
CA GLN A 187 -5.76 15.38 15.38
C GLN A 187 -4.63 14.42 15.75
N ILE A 188 -3.44 14.63 15.21
CA ILE A 188 -2.23 13.91 15.58
C ILE A 188 -1.13 14.94 15.86
N MET A 189 -0.46 14.80 16.99
CA MET A 189 0.72 15.60 17.35
C MET A 189 1.95 15.11 16.59
N GLY A 190 2.86 16.05 16.25
CA GLY A 190 4.10 15.69 15.56
C GLY A 190 5.07 16.84 15.41
N ASP A 191 6.13 16.60 14.67
CA ASP A 191 7.07 17.65 14.29
C ASP A 191 6.49 18.43 13.11
N ILE A 192 6.05 19.67 13.36
CA ILE A 192 5.36 20.52 12.41
C ILE A 192 6.09 21.86 12.34
N THR A 193 6.69 22.14 11.18
CA THR A 193 7.46 23.37 10.94
C THR A 193 6.69 24.42 10.15
N GLU A 194 5.56 24.04 9.52
CA GLU A 194 4.70 24.94 8.74
C GLU A 194 3.31 25.00 9.37
N GLN A 195 2.87 26.21 9.71
CA GLN A 195 1.53 26.49 10.25
C GLN A 195 0.57 26.89 9.13
N SER A 196 -0.73 26.62 9.36
CA SER A 196 -1.80 26.96 8.41
C SER A 196 -1.67 26.24 7.05
N LEU A 197 -1.02 25.08 7.02
CA LEU A 197 -1.04 24.19 5.87
C LEU A 197 -2.51 23.82 5.58
N LYS A 198 -2.87 23.76 4.31
CA LYS A 198 -4.22 23.40 3.88
C LYS A 198 -4.16 22.68 2.54
N ILE A 199 -4.23 21.33 2.56
CA ILE A 199 -4.03 20.52 1.35
C ILE A 199 -5.10 19.44 1.27
N PRO A 200 -5.86 19.36 0.14
CA PRO A 200 -6.85 18.30 -0.08
C PRO A 200 -6.19 17.03 -0.64
N PHE A 201 -6.66 15.88 -0.13
CA PHE A 201 -6.27 14.55 -0.60
C PHE A 201 -7.49 13.66 -0.83
N ASN A 202 -7.32 12.59 -1.60
CA ASN A 202 -8.36 11.59 -1.81
C ASN A 202 -8.49 10.72 -0.55
N SER A 203 -9.64 10.78 0.12
CA SER A 203 -9.87 10.09 1.40
C SER A 203 -10.08 8.58 1.24
N ASP A 204 -10.58 8.11 0.09
CA ASP A 204 -10.76 6.68 -0.18
C ASP A 204 -9.41 5.99 -0.43
N THR A 205 -8.54 6.64 -1.20
CA THR A 205 -7.16 6.21 -1.42
C THR A 205 -6.39 6.14 -0.09
N PHE A 206 -6.47 7.20 0.71
CA PHE A 206 -5.84 7.27 2.01
C PHE A 206 -6.31 6.14 2.94
N LYS A 207 -7.62 5.95 3.07
CA LYS A 207 -8.21 4.85 3.85
C LYS A 207 -7.74 3.48 3.36
N THR A 208 -7.67 3.28 2.04
CA THR A 208 -7.25 1.99 1.46
C THR A 208 -5.81 1.66 1.82
N ILE A 209 -4.90 2.64 1.77
CA ILE A 209 -3.50 2.46 2.20
C ILE A 209 -3.43 2.13 3.69
N LEU A 210 -4.14 2.90 4.55
CA LEU A 210 -4.17 2.62 5.98
C LEU A 210 -4.73 1.23 6.29
N HIS A 211 -5.82 0.84 5.63
CA HIS A 211 -6.45 -0.47 5.83
C HIS A 211 -5.53 -1.63 5.44
N ALA A 212 -4.76 -1.49 4.36
CA ALA A 212 -3.78 -2.49 3.93
C ALA A 212 -2.60 -2.64 4.92
N ASN A 213 -2.37 -1.63 5.77
CA ASN A 213 -1.25 -1.58 6.71
C ASN A 213 -1.67 -1.57 8.20
N LYS A 214 -2.90 -1.96 8.51
CA LYS A 214 -3.41 -2.01 9.90
C LYS A 214 -2.67 -2.99 10.81
N ASP A 215 -1.88 -3.91 10.24
CA ASP A 215 -1.03 -4.89 10.90
C ASP A 215 0.37 -4.36 11.22
N MET A 216 0.63 -3.07 11.04
CA MET A 216 1.94 -2.47 11.27
C MET A 216 2.37 -2.49 12.74
N GLU A 217 3.67 -2.55 12.95
CA GLU A 217 4.34 -2.32 14.22
C GLU A 217 4.89 -0.88 14.31
N GLU A 218 5.36 -0.36 13.18
CA GLU A 218 5.87 1.01 13.04
C GLU A 218 5.19 1.69 11.86
N GLY A 219 4.78 2.95 12.03
CA GLY A 219 4.20 3.77 10.97
C GLY A 219 4.63 5.23 11.06
N THR A 220 4.93 5.84 9.91
CA THR A 220 5.20 7.27 9.81
C THR A 220 4.42 7.88 8.65
N LEU A 221 4.05 9.16 8.80
CA LEU A 221 3.39 9.94 7.78
C LEU A 221 4.04 11.32 7.71
N ASN A 222 4.56 11.67 6.54
CA ASN A 222 5.21 12.94 6.29
C ASN A 222 4.46 13.71 5.20
N ILE A 223 4.35 15.05 5.34
CA ILE A 223 3.63 15.89 4.38
C ILE A 223 4.49 17.06 3.96
N SER A 224 4.55 17.33 2.66
CA SER A 224 5.22 18.47 2.08
C SER A 224 4.24 19.60 1.73
N THR A 225 4.72 20.82 1.65
CA THR A 225 3.96 21.98 1.14
C THR A 225 3.56 21.81 -0.34
N MET A 226 4.28 20.96 -1.08
CA MET A 226 4.00 20.66 -2.48
C MET A 226 2.76 19.74 -2.66
N GLY A 227 2.17 19.24 -1.56
CA GLY A 227 1.03 18.36 -1.59
C GLY A 227 1.39 16.90 -1.87
N LEU A 228 2.50 16.44 -1.31
CA LEU A 228 2.90 15.04 -1.29
C LEU A 228 2.78 14.50 0.14
N ILE A 229 2.10 13.37 0.31
CA ILE A 229 2.17 12.55 1.52
C ILE A 229 3.09 11.38 1.24
N GLU A 230 4.07 11.16 2.14
CA GLU A 230 4.83 9.93 2.26
C GLU A 230 4.30 9.14 3.46
N MET A 231 3.98 7.87 3.26
CA MET A 231 3.60 6.95 4.34
C MET A 231 4.52 5.76 4.32
N LYS A 232 5.10 5.41 5.48
CA LYS A 232 5.94 4.21 5.64
C LYS A 232 5.37 3.36 6.75
N PHE A 233 5.29 2.06 6.49
CA PHE A 233 4.82 1.08 7.47
C PHE A 233 5.76 -0.10 7.50
N LYS A 234 5.93 -0.68 8.67
CA LYS A 234 6.81 -1.81 8.89
C LYS A 234 6.16 -2.82 9.82
N THR A 235 6.26 -4.08 9.45
CA THR A 235 6.04 -5.25 10.30
C THR A 235 7.37 -6.00 10.46
N GLU A 236 7.41 -7.10 11.17
CA GLU A 236 8.60 -7.93 11.32
C GLU A 236 9.27 -8.28 9.98
N SER A 237 8.51 -8.56 8.93
CA SER A 237 9.06 -9.03 7.64
C SER A 237 8.67 -8.19 6.43
N ILE A 238 7.76 -7.23 6.55
CA ILE A 238 7.28 -6.43 5.43
C ILE A 238 7.50 -4.95 5.72
N SER A 239 8.11 -4.26 4.76
CA SER A 239 8.22 -2.79 4.74
C SER A 239 7.49 -2.27 3.51
N SER A 240 6.64 -1.27 3.69
CA SER A 240 5.88 -0.65 2.60
C SER A 240 5.99 0.88 2.67
N GLU A 241 6.16 1.49 1.52
CA GLU A 241 6.28 2.93 1.35
C GLU A 241 5.32 3.38 0.26
N TYR A 242 4.61 4.46 0.53
CA TYR A 242 3.62 5.03 -0.39
C TYR A 242 3.82 6.53 -0.51
N PHE A 243 3.75 7.02 -1.73
CA PHE A 243 3.69 8.43 -2.07
C PHE A 243 2.33 8.72 -2.67
N MET A 244 1.59 9.61 -2.05
CA MET A 244 0.27 10.02 -2.49
C MET A 244 0.26 11.52 -2.77
N VAL A 245 -0.18 11.90 -3.98
CA VAL A 245 -0.24 13.32 -4.37
C VAL A 245 -1.57 13.95 -3.96
N ARG A 246 -1.55 15.26 -3.76
CA ARG A 246 -2.76 16.05 -3.50
C ARG A 246 -3.80 15.85 -4.60
N LYS A 247 -5.06 15.98 -4.25
CA LYS A 247 -6.14 16.05 -5.23
C LYS A 247 -6.00 17.35 -6.04
N ALA A 248 -6.15 17.27 -7.36
CA ALA A 248 -6.18 18.46 -8.19
C ALA A 248 -7.33 19.36 -7.74
N GLU A 249 -7.07 20.66 -7.59
CA GLU A 249 -8.15 21.63 -7.40
C GLU A 249 -9.01 21.59 -8.67
N THR A 250 -10.22 21.07 -8.54
CA THR A 250 -11.25 21.32 -9.55
C THR A 250 -11.71 22.75 -9.28
N ASP A 251 -11.45 23.63 -10.22
CA ASP A 251 -12.07 24.96 -10.24
C ASP A 251 -13.58 24.76 -10.10
N PHE A 252 -14.15 25.27 -9.02
CA PHE A 252 -15.58 25.31 -8.75
C PHE A 252 -16.20 26.53 -9.44
#